data_b423d926f84caeb37406458d3e62708b
#
_entry.id   b423d926f84caeb37406458d3e62708b
#
_cell.length_a   1.000
_cell.length_b   1.000
_cell.length_c   1.000
_cell.angle_alpha   90.00
_cell.angle_beta   90.00
_cell.angle_gamma   90.00
#
_symmetry.space_group_name_H-M   'P 1'
#
loop_
_entity.id
_entity.type
_entity.pdbx_description
1 polymer ?
#
loop_
_entity_poly.entity_id
_entity_poly.type
_entity_poly.pdbx_seq_one_letter_code
_entity_poly.pdbx_strand_id
1 'polypeptide(L)'
;MKTIFSCFFCLFTIGCTHQSSQENCVEIGNADAICVSTDTLGKTVRMNMLHGHYTTESEEVFAIVLNPQKLPLSYGRRWILERWENNQWVRLWTKKPTGFFDDEIIPITPPIYYCFSFPIKYYKTTPGKYRISTSMWNDLEKINLNAEFEIE
;
A
#
# COMPACT_ATOMS: atom_id res chain seq x y z
N MET A 1 51.52 58.13 1.10
CA MET A 1 50.12 57.83 0.87
C MET A 1 50.09 56.52 0.12
N LYS A 2 49.70 55.39 0.82
CA LYS A 2 49.60 54.07 0.22
C LYS A 2 48.08 53.72 0.17
N THR A 3 47.58 53.60 -1.06
CA THR A 3 46.20 53.24 -1.33
C THR A 3 46.14 51.71 -1.40
N ILE A 4 45.40 51.09 -0.49
CA ILE A 4 45.16 49.63 -0.45
C ILE A 4 43.86 49.38 -1.25
N PHE A 5 43.98 48.66 -2.36
CA PHE A 5 42.86 48.10 -3.11
C PHE A 5 42.40 46.81 -2.45
N SER A 6 41.22 46.83 -1.87
CA SER A 6 40.56 45.63 -1.31
C SER A 6 39.77 44.97 -2.44
N CYS A 7 40.24 43.80 -2.90
CA CYS A 7 39.51 42.93 -3.81
C CYS A 7 38.43 42.14 -3.00
N PHE A 8 37.17 42.49 -3.20
CA PHE A 8 36.03 41.77 -2.69
C PHE A 8 35.78 40.55 -3.59
N PHE A 9 36.18 39.38 -3.11
CA PHE A 9 35.92 38.09 -3.78
C PHE A 9 34.51 37.64 -3.41
N CYS A 10 33.54 37.86 -4.33
CA CYS A 10 32.20 37.29 -4.22
C CYS A 10 32.26 35.77 -4.51
N LEU A 11 32.28 34.98 -3.47
CA LEU A 11 32.03 33.54 -3.53
C LEU A 11 30.54 33.33 -3.80
N PHE A 12 30.18 33.07 -5.06
CA PHE A 12 28.90 32.48 -5.40
C PHE A 12 28.89 31.02 -4.95
N THR A 13 28.30 30.75 -3.79
CA THR A 13 27.90 29.39 -3.39
C THR A 13 26.68 29.05 -4.21
N ILE A 14 26.86 28.22 -5.24
CA ILE A 14 25.77 27.54 -5.92
C ILE A 14 25.23 26.50 -4.90
N GLY A 15 24.23 26.93 -4.15
CA GLY A 15 23.45 26.00 -3.30
C GLY A 15 22.65 25.09 -4.22
N CYS A 16 23.11 23.85 -4.40
CA CYS A 16 22.23 22.78 -4.86
C CYS A 16 21.16 22.61 -3.79
N THR A 17 19.99 23.20 -4.00
CA THR A 17 18.79 22.82 -3.27
C THR A 17 18.46 21.40 -3.67
N HIS A 18 18.90 20.44 -2.87
CA HIS A 18 18.34 19.10 -2.86
C HIS A 18 16.85 19.27 -2.53
N GLN A 19 16.03 19.19 -3.55
CA GLN A 19 14.58 19.07 -3.39
C GLN A 19 14.38 17.67 -2.80
N SER A 20 14.28 17.58 -1.47
CA SER A 20 13.96 16.34 -0.79
C SER A 20 12.58 15.91 -1.29
N SER A 21 12.53 14.81 -2.03
CA SER A 21 11.28 14.11 -2.31
C SER A 21 10.59 13.89 -0.98
N GLN A 22 9.39 14.41 -0.82
CA GLN A 22 8.62 14.30 0.40
C GLN A 22 8.16 12.85 0.51
N GLU A 23 8.92 12.04 1.26
CA GLU A 23 8.54 10.66 1.58
C GLU A 23 7.41 10.70 2.59
N ASN A 24 6.24 10.19 2.20
CA ASN A 24 5.14 9.97 3.12
C ASN A 24 5.34 8.60 3.77
N CYS A 25 5.76 8.60 5.03
CA CYS A 25 5.96 7.37 5.80
C CYS A 25 4.77 7.09 6.70
N VAL A 26 4.37 5.83 6.79
CA VAL A 26 3.32 5.31 7.68
C VAL A 26 3.93 4.35 8.66
N GLU A 27 3.69 4.59 9.94
CA GLU A 27 3.96 3.60 10.97
C GLU A 27 2.78 2.63 11.06
N ILE A 28 3.04 1.34 10.86
CA ILE A 28 2.05 0.27 10.98
C ILE A 28 2.42 -0.57 12.21
N GLY A 29 1.78 -0.26 13.33
CA GLY A 29 2.01 -0.97 14.58
C GLY A 29 3.46 -0.85 15.07
N ASN A 30 4.05 -1.95 15.56
CA ASN A 30 5.44 -2.02 16.04
C ASN A 30 6.45 -2.34 14.91
N ALA A 31 6.06 -2.26 13.67
CA ALA A 31 6.87 -2.62 12.51
C ALA A 31 7.32 -1.38 11.71
N ASP A 32 8.33 -1.58 10.91
CA ASP A 32 9.04 -0.58 10.12
C ASP A 32 8.13 0.44 9.42
N ALA A 33 8.51 1.71 9.49
CA ALA A 33 7.85 2.79 8.76
C ALA A 33 7.95 2.55 7.26
N ILE A 34 6.80 2.57 6.55
CA ILE A 34 6.77 2.44 5.11
C ILE A 34 6.78 3.81 4.49
N CYS A 35 7.85 4.06 3.77
CA CYS A 35 8.02 5.29 3.03
C CYS A 35 7.60 5.08 1.57
N VAL A 36 6.56 5.79 1.14
CA VAL A 36 6.11 5.77 -0.26
C VAL A 36 6.61 7.03 -0.93
N SER A 37 7.57 6.88 -1.85
CA SER A 37 8.02 8.00 -2.67
C SER A 37 6.88 8.47 -3.59
N THR A 38 6.61 9.77 -3.58
CA THR A 38 5.59 10.37 -4.45
C THR A 38 5.89 10.19 -5.94
N ASP A 39 7.15 10.06 -6.30
CA ASP A 39 7.59 9.93 -7.70
C ASP A 39 7.21 8.56 -8.31
N THR A 40 7.00 7.53 -7.48
CA THR A 40 6.62 6.18 -7.91
C THR A 40 5.13 5.89 -7.84
N LEU A 41 4.31 6.85 -7.38
CA LEU A 41 2.88 6.63 -7.14
C LEU A 41 2.07 6.30 -8.39
N GLY A 42 2.54 6.66 -9.60
CA GLY A 42 1.75 6.46 -10.82
C GLY A 42 0.45 7.29 -10.83
N LYS A 43 -0.48 6.97 -11.75
CA LYS A 43 -1.71 7.77 -11.94
C LYS A 43 -2.99 7.03 -11.55
N THR A 44 -2.94 5.75 -11.21
CA THR A 44 -4.13 4.92 -10.98
C THR A 44 -4.17 4.38 -9.55
N VAL A 45 -5.37 4.18 -9.04
CA VAL A 45 -5.56 3.46 -7.77
C VAL A 45 -5.07 2.03 -7.92
N ARG A 46 -4.22 1.58 -7.00
CA ARG A 46 -3.65 0.23 -7.01
C ARG A 46 -3.40 -0.28 -5.60
N MET A 47 -3.32 -1.59 -5.46
CA MET A 47 -3.01 -2.25 -4.20
C MET A 47 -1.69 -3.02 -4.32
N ASN A 48 -0.83 -2.89 -3.33
CA ASN A 48 0.41 -3.64 -3.20
C ASN A 48 0.44 -4.29 -1.83
N MET A 49 1.02 -5.49 -1.74
CA MET A 49 1.30 -6.08 -0.43
C MET A 49 2.43 -5.31 0.25
N LEU A 50 2.34 -5.23 1.57
CA LEU A 50 3.37 -4.61 2.40
C LEU A 50 4.66 -5.43 2.38
N HIS A 51 4.50 -6.74 2.50
CA HIS A 51 5.58 -7.72 2.38
C HIS A 51 5.26 -8.67 1.24
N GLY A 52 6.29 -9.06 0.47
CA GLY A 52 6.15 -10.07 -0.58
C GLY A 52 6.03 -11.49 -0.05
N HIS A 53 6.54 -11.72 1.17
CA HIS A 53 6.64 -13.05 1.80
C HIS A 53 6.06 -13.03 3.21
N TYR A 54 5.34 -14.09 3.55
CA TYR A 54 4.76 -14.38 4.85
C TYR A 54 5.03 -15.85 5.20
N THR A 55 4.78 -16.23 6.43
CA THR A 55 4.90 -17.64 6.87
C THR A 55 3.53 -18.29 7.03
N THR A 56 3.50 -19.62 7.10
CA THR A 56 2.27 -20.36 7.41
C THR A 56 1.69 -20.05 8.79
N GLU A 57 2.48 -19.44 9.68
CA GLU A 57 2.08 -19.02 11.02
C GLU A 57 1.55 -17.57 11.05
N SER A 58 1.67 -16.85 9.95
CA SER A 58 1.17 -15.47 9.86
C SER A 58 -0.34 -15.44 10.07
N GLU A 59 -0.79 -14.65 11.02
CA GLU A 59 -2.22 -14.49 11.29
C GLU A 59 -2.88 -13.52 10.33
N GLU A 60 -2.14 -12.51 9.89
CA GLU A 60 -2.61 -11.41 9.04
C GLU A 60 -1.58 -11.09 7.97
N VAL A 61 -2.06 -10.59 6.85
CA VAL A 61 -1.25 -9.98 5.80
C VAL A 61 -1.69 -8.54 5.58
N PHE A 62 -0.77 -7.68 5.18
CA PHE A 62 -1.02 -6.25 5.07
C PHE A 62 -0.84 -5.79 3.64
N ALA A 63 -1.72 -4.92 3.18
CA ALA A 63 -1.61 -4.28 1.88
C ALA A 63 -1.80 -2.77 1.98
N ILE A 64 -1.17 -2.07 1.05
CA ILE A 64 -1.32 -0.62 0.87
C ILE A 64 -2.09 -0.38 -0.41
N VAL A 65 -3.16 0.38 -0.31
CA VAL A 65 -3.86 0.93 -1.46
C VAL A 65 -3.35 2.35 -1.70
N LEU A 66 -2.76 2.57 -2.86
CA LEU A 66 -2.29 3.86 -3.32
C LEU A 66 -3.41 4.58 -4.08
N ASN A 67 -3.67 5.82 -3.69
CA ASN A 67 -4.68 6.70 -4.29
C ASN A 67 -4.03 8.04 -4.70
N PRO A 68 -3.18 8.05 -5.74
CA PRO A 68 -2.37 9.22 -6.09
C PRO A 68 -3.20 10.44 -6.49
N GLN A 69 -4.41 10.22 -7.00
CA GLN A 69 -5.33 11.28 -7.41
C GLN A 69 -6.20 11.79 -6.26
N LYS A 70 -6.10 11.20 -5.07
CA LYS A 70 -6.94 11.52 -3.90
C LYS A 70 -8.42 11.44 -4.23
N LEU A 71 -8.83 10.42 -4.99
CA LEU A 71 -10.22 10.19 -5.31
C LEU A 71 -11.02 9.93 -4.04
N PRO A 72 -12.27 10.39 -3.95
CA PRO A 72 -13.17 10.02 -2.88
C PRO A 72 -13.53 8.53 -3.06
N LEU A 73 -12.90 7.67 -2.28
CA LEU A 73 -13.13 6.23 -2.35
C LEU A 73 -14.03 5.78 -1.20
N SER A 74 -14.76 4.72 -1.45
CA SER A 74 -15.44 3.93 -0.42
C SER A 74 -15.06 2.47 -0.58
N TYR A 75 -15.10 1.71 0.50
CA TYR A 75 -14.80 0.28 0.46
C TYR A 75 -15.81 -0.51 1.28
N GLY A 76 -16.00 -1.77 0.90
CA GLY A 76 -16.69 -2.76 1.71
C GLY A 76 -15.70 -3.70 2.38
N ARG A 77 -16.13 -4.38 3.43
CA ARG A 77 -15.28 -5.33 4.16
C ARG A 77 -15.05 -6.64 3.43
N ARG A 78 -15.64 -6.83 2.26
CA ARG A 78 -15.51 -8.06 1.47
C ARG A 78 -14.18 -8.10 0.74
N TRP A 79 -13.48 -9.20 0.93
CA TRP A 79 -12.26 -9.54 0.20
C TRP A 79 -12.19 -11.05 -0.04
N ILE A 80 -11.34 -11.46 -0.94
CA ILE A 80 -11.17 -12.85 -1.35
C ILE A 80 -9.70 -13.20 -1.23
N LEU A 81 -9.40 -14.35 -0.61
CA LEU A 81 -8.09 -14.98 -0.67
C LEU A 81 -8.12 -16.04 -1.76
N GLU A 82 -7.17 -15.96 -2.66
CA GLU A 82 -6.98 -16.94 -3.74
C GLU A 82 -5.58 -17.52 -3.67
N ARG A 83 -5.43 -18.78 -4.07
CA ARG A 83 -4.15 -19.45 -4.21
C ARG A 83 -3.92 -19.80 -5.67
N TRP A 84 -2.67 -19.71 -6.11
CA TRP A 84 -2.28 -20.13 -7.45
C TRP A 84 -2.13 -21.64 -7.49
N GLU A 85 -2.98 -22.32 -8.26
CA GLU A 85 -2.98 -23.77 -8.42
C GLU A 85 -3.29 -24.13 -9.88
N ASN A 86 -2.54 -25.05 -10.47
CA ASN A 86 -2.78 -25.56 -11.83
C ASN A 86 -2.94 -24.43 -12.88
N ASN A 87 -2.08 -23.39 -12.81
CA ASN A 87 -2.09 -22.23 -13.68
C ASN A 87 -3.38 -21.36 -13.61
N GLN A 88 -4.07 -21.38 -12.48
CA GLN A 88 -5.22 -20.53 -12.25
C GLN A 88 -5.32 -20.08 -10.79
N TRP A 89 -6.02 -18.98 -10.55
CA TRP A 89 -6.35 -18.52 -9.22
C TRP A 89 -7.57 -19.28 -8.68
N VAL A 90 -7.40 -19.97 -7.56
CA VAL A 90 -8.44 -20.75 -6.90
C VAL A 90 -8.83 -20.04 -5.60
N ARG A 91 -10.09 -19.68 -5.47
CA ARG A 91 -10.62 -19.05 -4.26
C ARG A 91 -10.55 -20.01 -3.08
N LEU A 92 -10.01 -19.53 -1.97
CA LEU A 92 -10.04 -20.23 -0.70
C LEU A 92 -11.28 -19.85 0.11
N TRP A 93 -11.76 -20.79 0.89
CA TRP A 93 -12.89 -20.59 1.80
C TRP A 93 -12.43 -20.65 3.24
N THR A 94 -13.07 -19.89 4.11
CA THR A 94 -12.77 -19.91 5.54
C THR A 94 -13.11 -21.26 6.16
N LYS A 95 -12.33 -21.69 7.14
CA LYS A 95 -12.54 -22.96 7.88
C LYS A 95 -13.88 -22.98 8.63
N LYS A 96 -14.40 -21.83 9.00
CA LYS A 96 -15.70 -21.65 9.68
C LYS A 96 -16.44 -20.50 9.01
N PRO A 97 -17.77 -20.54 8.92
CA PRO A 97 -18.54 -19.39 8.48
C PRO A 97 -18.22 -18.22 9.42
N THR A 98 -17.51 -17.25 8.94
CA THR A 98 -17.28 -16.01 9.67
C THR A 98 -18.41 -15.06 9.30
N GLY A 99 -19.35 -14.82 10.23
CA GLY A 99 -20.47 -13.89 10.04
C GLY A 99 -20.06 -12.41 10.00
N PHE A 100 -18.85 -12.10 9.54
CA PHE A 100 -18.24 -10.77 9.67
C PHE A 100 -18.19 -9.97 8.37
N PHE A 101 -18.93 -10.37 7.36
CA PHE A 101 -19.02 -9.54 6.16
C PHE A 101 -20.30 -8.72 6.19
N ASP A 102 -20.29 -7.66 6.99
CA ASP A 102 -21.29 -6.63 6.84
C ASP A 102 -21.12 -5.96 5.48
N ASP A 103 -22.23 -5.76 4.77
CA ASP A 103 -22.26 -5.04 3.49
C ASP A 103 -22.11 -3.52 3.71
N GLU A 104 -21.48 -3.12 4.81
CA GLU A 104 -21.24 -1.74 5.14
C GLU A 104 -20.26 -1.12 4.15
N ILE A 105 -20.69 -0.06 3.51
CA ILE A 105 -19.84 0.78 2.66
C ILE A 105 -19.27 1.88 3.55
N ILE A 106 -17.95 1.86 3.72
CA ILE A 106 -17.24 2.83 4.56
C ILE A 106 -16.64 3.90 3.64
N PRO A 107 -17.11 5.16 3.73
CA PRO A 107 -16.48 6.25 3.02
C PRO A 107 -15.12 6.56 3.65
N ILE A 108 -14.16 6.89 2.83
CA ILE A 108 -12.82 7.21 3.28
C ILE A 108 -12.48 8.64 2.89
N THR A 109 -12.05 9.45 3.86
CA THR A 109 -11.42 10.75 3.55
C THR A 109 -10.18 10.49 2.71
N PRO A 110 -10.02 11.12 1.53
CA PRO A 110 -9.03 10.71 0.56
C PRO A 110 -7.58 11.05 0.98
N PRO A 111 -6.83 10.14 1.62
CA PRO A 111 -5.39 10.22 1.69
C PRO A 111 -4.76 9.67 0.40
N ILE A 112 -3.46 9.84 0.28
CA ILE A 112 -2.68 9.30 -0.85
C ILE A 112 -2.59 7.77 -0.78
N TYR A 113 -2.73 7.18 0.42
CA TYR A 113 -2.67 5.73 0.64
C TYR A 113 -3.52 5.30 1.83
N TYR A 114 -3.90 4.01 1.81
CA TYR A 114 -4.59 3.31 2.90
C TYR A 114 -3.85 2.02 3.22
N CYS A 115 -3.78 1.66 4.51
CA CYS A 115 -3.32 0.35 4.95
C CYS A 115 -4.51 -0.53 5.33
N PHE A 116 -4.49 -1.76 4.82
CA PHE A 116 -5.47 -2.79 5.14
C PHE A 116 -4.80 -4.01 5.73
N SER A 117 -5.42 -4.58 6.74
CA SER A 117 -5.08 -5.87 7.32
C SER A 117 -6.11 -6.91 6.86
N PHE A 118 -5.62 -8.07 6.44
CA PHE A 118 -6.44 -9.19 6.00
C PHE A 118 -6.14 -10.41 6.87
N PRO A 119 -7.08 -10.85 7.72
CA PRO A 119 -6.87 -11.94 8.66
C PRO A 119 -6.90 -13.29 7.96
N ILE A 120 -5.74 -13.79 7.51
CA ILE A 120 -5.60 -15.08 6.83
C ILE A 120 -5.66 -16.28 7.77
N LYS A 121 -5.57 -16.09 9.09
CA LYS A 121 -5.69 -17.16 10.10
C LYS A 121 -6.98 -17.98 10.01
N TYR A 122 -8.02 -17.42 9.41
CA TYR A 122 -9.30 -18.12 9.20
C TYR A 122 -9.28 -19.08 8.02
N TYR A 123 -8.23 -19.07 7.21
CA TYR A 123 -8.05 -19.94 6.05
C TYR A 123 -7.07 -21.07 6.37
N LYS A 124 -7.13 -22.15 5.59
CA LYS A 124 -6.08 -23.17 5.61
C LYS A 124 -5.02 -22.77 4.59
N THR A 125 -3.95 -22.16 5.06
CA THR A 125 -2.81 -21.78 4.25
C THR A 125 -1.73 -22.87 4.26
N THR A 126 -1.00 -23.00 3.18
CA THR A 126 0.18 -23.87 2.99
C THR A 126 1.16 -23.10 2.12
N PRO A 127 2.45 -23.44 2.07
CA PRO A 127 3.41 -22.76 1.20
C PRO A 127 2.92 -22.65 -0.24
N GLY A 128 3.12 -21.47 -0.84
CA GLY A 128 2.72 -21.21 -2.22
C GLY A 128 2.39 -19.75 -2.50
N LYS A 129 1.93 -19.47 -3.72
CA LYS A 129 1.60 -18.13 -4.20
C LYS A 129 0.13 -17.82 -3.96
N TYR A 130 -0.14 -16.62 -3.42
CA TYR A 130 -1.46 -16.15 -3.02
C TYR A 130 -1.77 -14.78 -3.59
N ARG A 131 -3.06 -14.44 -3.58
CA ARG A 131 -3.56 -13.12 -3.98
C ARG A 131 -4.71 -12.72 -3.08
N ILE A 132 -4.67 -11.46 -2.61
CA ILE A 132 -5.84 -10.79 -2.05
C ILE A 132 -6.54 -10.05 -3.18
N SER A 133 -7.86 -10.19 -3.27
CA SER A 133 -8.71 -9.44 -4.18
C SER A 133 -9.80 -8.72 -3.39
N THR A 134 -9.99 -7.44 -3.65
CA THR A 134 -11.02 -6.60 -3.03
C THR A 134 -11.53 -5.58 -4.02
N SER A 135 -12.51 -4.79 -3.64
CA SER A 135 -13.05 -3.72 -4.48
C SER A 135 -13.25 -2.44 -3.68
N MET A 136 -13.00 -1.34 -4.35
CA MET A 136 -13.35 0.00 -3.89
C MET A 136 -14.30 0.64 -4.90
N TRP A 137 -14.96 1.70 -4.49
CA TRP A 137 -15.85 2.46 -5.35
C TRP A 137 -15.47 3.94 -5.29
N ASN A 138 -15.43 4.57 -6.46
CA ASN A 138 -15.41 6.01 -6.63
C ASN A 138 -16.77 6.40 -7.18
N ASP A 139 -17.62 6.97 -6.33
CA ASP A 139 -19.04 7.16 -6.61
C ASP A 139 -19.71 5.82 -7.04
N LEU A 140 -20.09 5.68 -8.32
CA LEU A 140 -20.69 4.47 -8.87
C LEU A 140 -19.69 3.55 -9.61
N GLU A 141 -18.47 4.01 -9.79
CA GLU A 141 -17.44 3.24 -10.48
C GLU A 141 -16.74 2.26 -9.53
N LYS A 142 -16.77 0.99 -9.91
CA LYS A 142 -16.12 -0.08 -9.16
C LYS A 142 -14.67 -0.23 -9.61
N ILE A 143 -13.76 -0.12 -8.67
CA ILE A 143 -12.33 -0.35 -8.86
C ILE A 143 -11.97 -1.69 -8.24
N ASN A 144 -11.62 -2.67 -9.06
CA ASN A 144 -11.15 -3.97 -8.57
C ASN A 144 -9.64 -3.92 -8.30
N LEU A 145 -9.26 -4.33 -7.11
CA LEU A 145 -7.88 -4.30 -6.63
C LEU A 145 -7.42 -5.70 -6.29
N ASN A 146 -6.18 -6.01 -6.62
CA ASN A 146 -5.54 -7.25 -6.22
C ASN A 146 -4.06 -7.03 -5.92
N ALA A 147 -3.50 -7.86 -5.03
CA ALA A 147 -2.09 -7.88 -4.70
C ALA A 147 -1.64 -9.30 -4.39
N GLU A 148 -0.47 -9.68 -4.89
CA GLU A 148 0.08 -11.02 -4.80
C GLU A 148 1.19 -11.09 -3.74
N PHE A 149 1.31 -12.25 -3.08
CA PHE A 149 2.34 -12.54 -2.08
C PHE A 149 2.62 -14.04 -2.04
N GLU A 150 3.67 -14.43 -1.33
CA GLU A 150 4.03 -15.82 -1.11
C GLU A 150 3.95 -16.19 0.36
N ILE A 151 3.57 -17.44 0.64
CA ILE A 151 3.64 -18.05 1.97
C ILE A 151 4.70 -19.16 1.89
N GLU A 152 5.65 -19.13 2.83
CA GLU A 152 6.75 -20.08 2.99
C GLU A 152 6.56 -21.00 4.19
#